data_d8dcd369042e4eb782150d5a5a993beb
#
_entry.id   d8dcd369042e4eb782150d5a5a993beb
#
_cell.length_a   1.000
_cell.length_b   1.000
_cell.length_c   1.000
_cell.angle_alpha   90.00
_cell.angle_beta   90.00
_cell.angle_gamma   90.00
#
_symmetry.space_group_name_H-M   'P 1'
#
loop_
_entity.id
_entity.type
_entity.pdbx_description
1 polymer ?
#
loop_
_entity_poly.entity_id
_entity_poly.type
_entity_poly.pdbx_seq_one_letter_code
_entity_poly.pdbx_strand_id
1 'polypeptide(L)'
;MKKVKTVYDHIRNNNIKTIILVACFPLIFIALVFLFTWIVAPADQAMQTAIQVAIPTFIACAVWLLISWAFGDSMMLHSAHAHEIFDTDKENREIFRAVENVAIAAGLPRPRVYIIDDDSMNAFATGRSPRDASVALTRGIIKKLDRLELEGVIAHEMAHIGNRDIRLDMMLITGVGVTVFAADIILRMAMVSGGNNEDNKNNTGAVLLMVWLAFMVFNWIITPILRMAISRNREYAADATGAQITRNPAALAS
;
A
#
# COMPACT_ATOMS: atom_id res chain seq x y z
N MET A 1 -4.71 -23.44 -26.76
CA MET A 1 -5.28 -22.08 -26.82
C MET A 1 -5.22 -21.45 -25.44
N LYS A 2 -4.52 -20.33 -25.24
CA LYS A 2 -4.57 -19.57 -23.98
C LYS A 2 -5.98 -18.97 -23.82
N LYS A 3 -6.68 -19.31 -22.74
CA LYS A 3 -8.01 -18.79 -22.43
C LYS A 3 -7.88 -17.25 -22.27
N VAL A 4 -8.62 -16.49 -23.06
CA VAL A 4 -8.69 -15.03 -22.91
C VAL A 4 -9.32 -14.75 -21.55
N LYS A 5 -8.59 -14.06 -20.67
CA LYS A 5 -9.09 -13.70 -19.35
C LYS A 5 -10.09 -12.56 -19.49
N THR A 6 -11.24 -12.70 -18.86
CA THR A 6 -12.25 -11.64 -18.78
C THR A 6 -11.93 -10.66 -17.65
N VAL A 7 -12.54 -9.47 -17.65
CA VAL A 7 -12.45 -8.49 -16.55
C VAL A 7 -12.83 -9.14 -15.20
N TYR A 8 -13.86 -10.00 -15.18
CA TYR A 8 -14.26 -10.76 -13.98
C TYR A 8 -13.17 -11.71 -13.48
N ASP A 9 -12.40 -12.34 -14.40
CA ASP A 9 -11.28 -13.20 -14.01
C ASP A 9 -10.15 -12.38 -13.38
N HIS A 10 -9.91 -11.17 -13.85
CA HIS A 10 -8.93 -10.24 -13.26
C HIS A 10 -9.37 -9.81 -11.85
N ILE A 11 -10.61 -9.34 -11.67
CA ILE A 11 -11.15 -8.94 -10.36
C ILE A 11 -11.07 -10.10 -9.36
N ARG A 12 -11.50 -11.31 -9.76
CA ARG A 12 -11.42 -12.49 -8.89
C ARG A 12 -9.98 -12.84 -8.51
N ASN A 13 -9.06 -12.80 -9.46
CA ASN A 13 -7.67 -13.10 -9.22
C ASN A 13 -7.01 -12.07 -8.28
N ASN A 14 -7.35 -10.78 -8.43
CA ASN A 14 -6.86 -9.73 -7.56
C ASN A 14 -7.41 -9.86 -6.13
N ASN A 15 -8.68 -10.20 -5.97
CA ASN A 15 -9.26 -10.49 -4.66
C ASN A 15 -8.56 -11.69 -3.98
N ILE A 16 -8.30 -12.78 -4.72
CA ILE A 16 -7.60 -13.95 -4.19
C ILE A 16 -6.17 -13.58 -3.77
N LYS A 17 -5.44 -12.85 -4.61
CA LYS A 17 -4.09 -12.37 -4.28
C LYS A 17 -4.09 -11.49 -3.04
N THR A 18 -5.06 -10.57 -2.91
CA THR A 18 -5.21 -9.73 -1.72
C THR A 18 -5.39 -10.57 -0.47
N ILE A 19 -6.29 -11.57 -0.51
CA ILE A 19 -6.54 -12.46 0.63
C ILE A 19 -5.28 -13.25 0.99
N ILE A 20 -4.59 -13.81 0.00
CA ILE A 20 -3.34 -14.57 0.23
C ILE A 20 -2.28 -13.67 0.86
N LEU A 21 -2.07 -12.46 0.33
CA LEU A 21 -1.08 -11.52 0.85
C LEU A 21 -1.42 -11.07 2.27
N VAL A 22 -2.68 -10.70 2.52
CA VAL A 22 -3.15 -10.29 3.85
C VAL A 22 -3.00 -11.42 4.87
N ALA A 23 -3.16 -12.68 4.47
CA ALA A 23 -2.96 -13.84 5.35
C ALA A 23 -1.48 -14.21 5.51
N CYS A 24 -0.70 -14.23 4.43
CA CYS A 24 0.71 -14.64 4.47
C CYS A 24 1.62 -13.61 5.14
N PHE A 25 1.32 -12.32 4.99
CA PHE A 25 2.13 -11.24 5.56
C PHE A 25 2.34 -11.39 7.08
N PRO A 26 1.28 -11.44 7.92
CA PRO A 26 1.47 -11.63 9.36
C PRO A 26 2.08 -12.98 9.71
N LEU A 27 1.77 -14.05 8.97
CA LEU A 27 2.32 -15.37 9.25
C LEU A 27 3.84 -15.42 9.07
N ILE A 28 4.35 -14.86 7.98
CA ILE A 28 5.80 -14.76 7.73
C ILE A 28 6.46 -13.93 8.82
N PHE A 29 5.84 -12.80 9.19
CA PHE A 29 6.37 -11.91 10.20
C PHE A 29 6.44 -12.59 11.58
N ILE A 30 5.36 -13.25 12.01
CA ILE A 30 5.31 -14.00 13.27
C ILE A 30 6.33 -15.15 13.28
N ALA A 31 6.47 -15.87 12.16
CA ALA A 31 7.45 -16.94 12.02
C ALA A 31 8.89 -16.42 12.17
N LEU A 32 9.20 -15.24 11.61
CA LEU A 32 10.51 -14.61 11.78
C LEU A 32 10.74 -14.18 13.24
N VAL A 33 9.78 -13.51 13.86
CA VAL A 33 9.89 -13.10 15.27
C VAL A 33 10.06 -14.32 16.17
N PHE A 34 9.29 -15.39 15.95
CA PHE A 34 9.41 -16.64 16.67
C PHE A 34 10.81 -17.26 16.49
N LEU A 35 11.29 -17.38 15.26
CA LEU A 35 12.60 -17.95 14.95
C LEU A 35 13.73 -17.17 15.60
N PHE A 36 13.74 -15.83 15.49
CA PHE A 36 14.78 -15.00 16.10
C PHE A 36 14.75 -15.09 17.63
N THR A 37 13.56 -15.07 18.23
CA THR A 37 13.41 -15.20 19.69
C THR A 37 13.91 -16.56 20.17
N TRP A 38 13.59 -17.64 19.42
CA TRP A 38 14.07 -18.98 19.72
C TRP A 38 15.61 -19.07 19.71
N ILE A 39 16.26 -18.46 18.72
CA ILE A 39 17.73 -18.51 18.58
C ILE A 39 18.42 -17.74 19.72
N VAL A 40 17.83 -16.64 20.20
CA VAL A 40 18.46 -15.73 21.17
C VAL A 40 18.17 -16.12 22.60
N ALA A 41 17.02 -16.72 22.87
CA ALA A 41 16.63 -17.12 24.21
C ALA A 41 17.50 -18.29 24.73
N PRO A 42 17.73 -18.37 26.07
CA PRO A 42 18.37 -19.53 26.69
C PRO A 42 17.66 -20.83 26.29
N ALA A 43 18.42 -21.89 26.02
CA ALA A 43 17.90 -23.14 25.46
C ALA A 43 16.77 -23.78 26.31
N ASP A 44 16.86 -23.65 27.62
CA ASP A 44 15.87 -24.13 28.59
C ASP A 44 14.55 -23.37 28.56
N GLN A 45 14.55 -22.11 28.07
CA GLN A 45 13.38 -21.24 28.04
C GLN A 45 12.98 -20.81 26.62
N ALA A 46 13.71 -21.24 25.61
CA ALA A 46 13.59 -20.76 24.22
C ALA A 46 12.14 -20.87 23.69
N MET A 47 11.50 -22.03 23.88
CA MET A 47 10.12 -22.24 23.45
C MET A 47 9.13 -21.34 24.17
N GLN A 48 9.25 -21.22 25.49
CA GLN A 48 8.35 -20.41 26.29
C GLN A 48 8.47 -18.93 25.93
N THR A 49 9.70 -18.42 25.80
CA THR A 49 9.97 -17.03 25.41
C THR A 49 9.47 -16.74 24.00
N ALA A 50 9.69 -17.64 23.05
CA ALA A 50 9.22 -17.49 21.68
C ALA A 50 7.69 -17.41 21.61
N ILE A 51 6.96 -18.23 22.37
CA ILE A 51 5.49 -18.18 22.44
C ILE A 51 5.01 -16.87 23.11
N GLN A 52 5.66 -16.45 24.20
CA GLN A 52 5.33 -15.20 24.89
C GLN A 52 5.48 -13.96 24.01
N VAL A 53 6.41 -13.96 23.05
CA VAL A 53 6.59 -12.86 22.09
C VAL A 53 5.67 -13.03 20.90
N ALA A 54 5.44 -14.25 20.40
CA ALA A 54 4.62 -14.51 19.23
C ALA A 54 3.15 -14.12 19.42
N ILE A 55 2.57 -14.36 20.61
CA ILE A 55 1.17 -14.04 20.88
C ILE A 55 0.89 -12.53 20.81
N PRO A 56 1.60 -11.66 21.53
CA PRO A 56 1.41 -10.20 21.39
C PRO A 56 1.69 -9.71 19.96
N THR A 57 2.68 -10.28 19.28
CA THR A 57 2.98 -9.95 17.88
C THR A 57 1.81 -10.29 16.96
N PHE A 58 1.17 -11.46 17.16
CA PHE A 58 -0.02 -11.83 16.40
C PHE A 58 -1.17 -10.83 16.63
N ILE A 59 -1.42 -10.47 17.88
CA ILE A 59 -2.47 -9.49 18.23
C ILE A 59 -2.15 -8.13 17.59
N ALA A 60 -0.91 -7.66 17.68
CA ALA A 60 -0.48 -6.42 17.08
C ALA A 60 -0.67 -6.44 15.55
N CYS A 61 -0.29 -7.51 14.87
CA CYS A 61 -0.51 -7.69 13.43
C CYS A 61 -2.00 -7.67 13.06
N ALA A 62 -2.84 -8.35 13.85
CA ALA A 62 -4.28 -8.39 13.61
C ALA A 62 -4.93 -7.00 13.77
N VAL A 63 -4.62 -6.31 14.85
CA VAL A 63 -5.07 -4.92 15.09
C VAL A 63 -4.59 -4.02 13.96
N TRP A 64 -3.35 -4.17 13.56
CA TRP A 64 -2.79 -3.39 12.47
C TRP A 64 -3.48 -3.64 11.13
N LEU A 65 -3.75 -4.88 10.76
CA LEU A 65 -4.50 -5.20 9.54
C LEU A 65 -5.88 -4.53 9.55
N LEU A 66 -6.55 -4.49 10.71
CA LEU A 66 -7.83 -3.80 10.87
C LEU A 66 -7.67 -2.28 10.66
N ILE A 67 -6.64 -1.66 11.23
CA ILE A 67 -6.35 -0.23 11.05
C ILE A 67 -6.02 0.07 9.59
N SER A 68 -5.16 -0.72 8.95
CA SER A 68 -4.81 -0.56 7.53
C SER A 68 -6.03 -0.72 6.62
N TRP A 69 -6.91 -1.66 6.94
CA TRP A 69 -8.15 -1.84 6.19
C TRP A 69 -9.13 -0.68 6.39
N ALA A 70 -9.22 -0.12 7.59
CA ALA A 70 -10.16 0.95 7.93
C ALA A 70 -9.69 2.33 7.45
N PHE A 71 -8.39 2.60 7.55
CA PHE A 71 -7.80 3.95 7.40
C PHE A 71 -6.67 4.03 6.36
N GLY A 72 -6.36 2.95 5.64
CA GLY A 72 -5.21 2.91 4.74
C GLY A 72 -5.23 3.96 3.63
N ASP A 73 -6.40 4.28 3.07
CA ASP A 73 -6.59 5.34 2.10
C ASP A 73 -6.26 6.73 2.69
N SER A 74 -6.80 7.02 3.87
CA SER A 74 -6.52 8.27 4.57
C SER A 74 -5.05 8.40 4.97
N MET A 75 -4.43 7.29 5.37
CA MET A 75 -2.98 7.27 5.71
C MET A 75 -2.12 7.55 4.48
N MET A 76 -2.44 6.95 3.32
CA MET A 76 -1.72 7.22 2.06
C MET A 76 -1.86 8.68 1.64
N LEU A 77 -3.07 9.22 1.62
CA LEU A 77 -3.35 10.60 1.25
C LEU A 77 -2.67 11.58 2.20
N HIS A 78 -2.72 11.31 3.50
CA HIS A 78 -2.07 12.15 4.52
C HIS A 78 -0.54 12.12 4.40
N SER A 79 0.05 10.95 4.19
CA SER A 79 1.50 10.81 4.00
C SER A 79 2.00 11.50 2.73
N ALA A 80 1.16 11.57 1.71
CA ALA A 80 1.43 12.28 0.47
C ALA A 80 1.11 13.80 0.57
N HIS A 81 0.66 14.30 1.72
CA HIS A 81 0.21 15.69 1.91
C HIS A 81 -0.84 16.11 0.87
N ALA A 82 -1.75 15.18 0.52
CA ALA A 82 -2.78 15.40 -0.47
C ALA A 82 -3.94 16.23 0.09
N HIS A 83 -4.41 17.22 -0.68
CA HIS A 83 -5.53 18.09 -0.33
C HIS A 83 -6.75 17.76 -1.18
N GLU A 84 -7.89 17.53 -0.55
CA GLU A 84 -9.15 17.27 -1.27
C GLU A 84 -9.63 18.54 -1.98
N ILE A 85 -10.06 18.39 -3.24
CA ILE A 85 -10.64 19.46 -4.03
C ILE A 85 -12.11 19.19 -4.35
N PHE A 86 -12.86 20.26 -4.53
CA PHE A 86 -14.30 20.22 -4.78
C PHE A 86 -14.67 21.03 -6.03
N ASP A 87 -15.87 20.81 -6.60
CA ASP A 87 -16.38 21.57 -7.75
C ASP A 87 -16.48 23.09 -7.47
N THR A 88 -16.57 23.47 -6.20
CA THR A 88 -16.59 24.86 -5.76
C THR A 88 -15.22 25.55 -5.80
N ASP A 89 -14.15 24.80 -5.90
CA ASP A 89 -12.79 25.31 -6.01
C ASP A 89 -12.52 25.82 -7.42
N LYS A 90 -12.50 27.16 -7.58
CA LYS A 90 -12.34 27.80 -8.88
C LYS A 90 -11.02 27.48 -9.57
N GLU A 91 -9.94 27.32 -8.80
CA GLU A 91 -8.60 27.05 -9.33
C GLU A 91 -8.48 25.64 -9.89
N ASN A 92 -9.07 24.66 -9.20
CA ASN A 92 -8.91 23.25 -9.51
C ASN A 92 -10.14 22.62 -10.19
N ARG A 93 -11.13 23.46 -10.54
CA ARG A 93 -12.42 23.01 -11.10
C ARG A 93 -12.25 22.21 -12.39
N GLU A 94 -11.29 22.57 -13.24
CA GLU A 94 -11.04 21.85 -14.50
C GLU A 94 -10.56 20.43 -14.23
N ILE A 95 -9.68 20.24 -13.24
CA ILE A 95 -9.18 18.94 -12.84
C ILE A 95 -10.30 18.08 -12.25
N PHE A 96 -11.11 18.68 -11.34
CA PHE A 96 -12.26 18.01 -10.77
C PHE A 96 -13.22 17.52 -11.87
N ARG A 97 -13.51 18.35 -12.88
CA ARG A 97 -14.37 18.02 -14.01
C ARG A 97 -13.75 16.97 -14.93
N ALA A 98 -12.44 16.98 -15.14
CA ALA A 98 -11.76 15.96 -15.92
C ALA A 98 -11.93 14.57 -15.26
N VAL A 99 -11.72 14.47 -13.94
CA VAL A 99 -11.94 13.22 -13.20
C VAL A 99 -13.42 12.78 -13.26
N GLU A 100 -14.36 13.70 -13.08
CA GLU A 100 -15.79 13.40 -13.16
C GLU A 100 -16.18 12.87 -14.54
N ASN A 101 -15.73 13.50 -15.62
CA ASN A 101 -16.02 13.09 -16.98
C ASN A 101 -15.46 11.70 -17.29
N VAL A 102 -14.22 11.43 -16.87
CA VAL A 102 -13.60 10.11 -17.05
C VAL A 102 -14.31 9.04 -16.21
N ALA A 103 -14.76 9.37 -15.00
CA ALA A 103 -15.54 8.46 -14.16
C ALA A 103 -16.88 8.07 -14.82
N ILE A 104 -17.57 9.05 -15.41
CA ILE A 104 -18.81 8.83 -16.18
C ILE A 104 -18.53 7.92 -17.39
N ALA A 105 -17.47 8.21 -18.15
CA ALA A 105 -17.07 7.42 -19.31
C ALA A 105 -16.70 5.96 -18.92
N ALA A 106 -16.10 5.77 -17.75
CA ALA A 106 -15.76 4.47 -17.20
C ALA A 106 -16.97 3.70 -16.61
N GLY A 107 -18.12 4.35 -16.43
CA GLY A 107 -19.29 3.78 -15.75
C GLY A 107 -19.05 3.49 -14.27
N LEU A 108 -18.16 4.27 -13.64
CA LEU A 108 -17.78 4.13 -12.23
C LEU A 108 -18.29 5.30 -11.39
N PRO A 109 -18.51 5.10 -10.08
CA PRO A 109 -18.76 6.21 -9.18
C PRO A 109 -17.60 7.20 -9.24
N ARG A 110 -17.90 8.51 -9.17
CA ARG A 110 -16.87 9.53 -9.11
C ARG A 110 -16.04 9.35 -7.82
N PRO A 111 -14.69 9.20 -7.93
CA PRO A 111 -13.82 9.17 -6.76
C PRO A 111 -13.71 10.54 -6.10
N ARG A 112 -13.23 10.60 -4.87
CA ARG A 112 -12.72 11.83 -4.27
C ARG A 112 -11.47 12.27 -5.01
N VAL A 113 -11.32 13.58 -5.22
CA VAL A 113 -10.19 14.12 -6.00
C VAL A 113 -9.26 14.89 -5.08
N TYR A 114 -7.99 14.59 -5.16
CA TYR A 114 -6.94 15.19 -4.34
C TYR A 114 -5.85 15.78 -5.21
N ILE A 115 -5.23 16.85 -4.72
CA ILE A 115 -4.02 17.44 -5.31
C ILE A 115 -2.89 17.36 -4.30
N ILE A 116 -1.68 17.08 -4.80
CA ILE A 116 -0.44 17.04 -4.05
C ILE A 116 0.43 18.18 -4.56
N ASP A 117 0.90 19.04 -3.66
CA ASP A 117 1.79 20.16 -4.00
C ASP A 117 3.24 19.65 -4.16
N ASP A 118 3.47 18.92 -5.26
CA ASP A 118 4.75 18.34 -5.67
C ASP A 118 4.94 18.57 -7.17
N ASP A 119 6.16 18.92 -7.59
CA ASP A 119 6.50 19.17 -8.99
C ASP A 119 6.86 17.87 -9.76
N SER A 120 6.91 16.72 -9.11
CA SER A 120 7.06 15.42 -9.78
C SER A 120 5.83 15.11 -10.63
N MET A 121 6.02 14.33 -11.70
CA MET A 121 4.91 13.81 -12.51
C MET A 121 4.41 12.51 -11.87
N ASN A 122 3.36 12.59 -11.07
CA ASN A 122 2.80 11.43 -10.41
C ASN A 122 1.28 11.52 -10.26
N ALA A 123 0.62 10.35 -10.33
CA ALA A 123 -0.78 10.16 -10.03
C ALA A 123 -0.95 8.80 -9.36
N PHE A 124 -1.95 8.65 -8.52
CA PHE A 124 -2.32 7.34 -7.99
C PHE A 124 -3.79 7.31 -7.58
N ALA A 125 -4.37 6.12 -7.62
CA ALA A 125 -5.66 5.82 -7.05
C ALA A 125 -5.52 4.99 -5.77
N THR A 126 -6.37 5.24 -4.77
CA THR A 126 -6.42 4.49 -3.52
C THR A 126 -7.86 4.27 -3.08
N GLY A 127 -8.08 3.34 -2.16
CA GLY A 127 -9.39 3.05 -1.61
C GLY A 127 -9.68 1.56 -1.47
N ARG A 128 -10.80 1.23 -0.83
CA ARG A 128 -11.22 -0.15 -0.57
C ARG A 128 -12.12 -0.72 -1.66
N SER A 129 -12.81 0.15 -2.37
CA SER A 129 -13.77 -0.21 -3.43
C SER A 129 -13.98 0.98 -4.36
N PRO A 130 -14.60 0.78 -5.54
CA PRO A 130 -14.93 1.89 -6.43
C PRO A 130 -15.80 2.99 -5.80
N ARG A 131 -16.58 2.66 -4.75
CA ARG A 131 -17.43 3.64 -4.04
C ARG A 131 -16.65 4.51 -3.05
N ASP A 132 -15.54 4.00 -2.54
CA ASP A 132 -14.68 4.66 -1.54
C ASP A 132 -13.33 5.05 -2.15
N ALA A 133 -13.27 5.16 -3.49
CA ALA A 133 -12.03 5.46 -4.19
C ALA A 133 -11.66 6.93 -4.12
N SER A 134 -10.38 7.19 -4.15
CA SER A 134 -9.77 8.51 -4.26
C SER A 134 -8.73 8.50 -5.37
N VAL A 135 -8.61 9.60 -6.13
CA VAL A 135 -7.57 9.83 -7.13
C VAL A 135 -6.78 11.05 -6.67
N ALA A 136 -5.47 10.92 -6.61
CA ALA A 136 -4.54 11.98 -6.26
C ALA A 136 -3.63 12.30 -7.45
N LEU A 137 -3.47 13.58 -7.75
CA LEU A 137 -2.66 14.10 -8.85
C LEU A 137 -1.67 15.12 -8.30
N THR A 138 -0.40 15.05 -8.72
CA THR A 138 0.57 16.07 -8.36
C THR A 138 0.41 17.34 -9.20
N ARG A 139 0.81 18.49 -8.66
CA ARG A 139 0.86 19.76 -9.43
C ARG A 139 1.76 19.62 -10.65
N GLY A 140 2.84 18.83 -10.55
CA GLY A 140 3.76 18.60 -11.65
C GLY A 140 3.10 17.95 -12.86
N ILE A 141 2.29 16.90 -12.66
CA ILE A 141 1.59 16.22 -13.75
C ILE A 141 0.52 17.12 -14.37
N ILE A 142 -0.22 17.87 -13.54
CA ILE A 142 -1.27 18.81 -13.99
C ILE A 142 -0.68 19.92 -14.86
N LYS A 143 0.51 20.44 -14.51
CA LYS A 143 1.15 21.54 -15.25
C LYS A 143 1.83 21.09 -16.56
N LYS A 144 2.32 19.85 -16.60
CA LYS A 144 3.16 19.35 -17.71
C LYS A 144 2.38 18.68 -18.82
N LEU A 145 1.27 18.03 -18.47
CA LEU A 145 0.45 17.32 -19.45
C LEU A 145 -0.61 18.25 -20.05
N ASP A 146 -0.92 18.03 -21.29
CA ASP A 146 -2.09 18.62 -21.90
C ASP A 146 -3.37 17.94 -21.39
N ARG A 147 -4.52 18.49 -21.76
CA ARG A 147 -5.81 17.99 -21.28
C ARG A 147 -6.06 16.52 -21.67
N LEU A 148 -5.70 16.12 -22.89
CA LEU A 148 -5.95 14.77 -23.39
C LEU A 148 -5.02 13.75 -22.72
N GLU A 149 -3.77 14.13 -22.53
CA GLU A 149 -2.77 13.34 -21.82
C GLU A 149 -3.20 13.15 -20.35
N LEU A 150 -3.65 14.22 -19.68
CA LEU A 150 -4.13 14.15 -18.30
C LEU A 150 -5.39 13.27 -18.19
N GLU A 151 -6.34 13.38 -19.12
CA GLU A 151 -7.51 12.50 -19.19
C GLU A 151 -7.08 11.03 -19.41
N GLY A 152 -6.01 10.78 -20.15
CA GLY A 152 -5.38 9.47 -20.32
C GLY A 152 -4.88 8.90 -19.00
N VAL A 153 -4.09 9.67 -18.25
CA VAL A 153 -3.60 9.26 -16.91
C VAL A 153 -4.76 9.01 -15.94
N ILE A 154 -5.75 9.90 -15.90
CA ILE A 154 -6.94 9.70 -15.05
C ILE A 154 -7.69 8.43 -15.44
N ALA A 155 -7.79 8.12 -16.74
CA ALA A 155 -8.46 6.91 -17.21
C ALA A 155 -7.69 5.64 -16.83
N HIS A 156 -6.36 5.69 -16.82
CA HIS A 156 -5.52 4.61 -16.31
C HIS A 156 -5.79 4.36 -14.81
N GLU A 157 -5.82 5.41 -13.98
CA GLU A 157 -6.15 5.29 -12.56
C GLU A 157 -7.59 4.79 -12.35
N MET A 158 -8.54 5.25 -13.17
CA MET A 158 -9.91 4.76 -13.13
C MET A 158 -10.02 3.28 -13.51
N ALA A 159 -9.16 2.78 -14.38
CA ALA A 159 -9.10 1.36 -14.71
C ALA A 159 -8.65 0.52 -13.49
N HIS A 160 -7.67 0.99 -12.72
CA HIS A 160 -7.28 0.35 -11.45
C HIS A 160 -8.41 0.33 -10.43
N ILE A 161 -9.20 1.41 -10.34
CA ILE A 161 -10.40 1.46 -9.49
C ILE A 161 -11.41 0.40 -9.93
N GLY A 162 -11.72 0.34 -11.23
CA GLY A 162 -12.67 -0.62 -11.79
C GLY A 162 -12.24 -2.07 -11.60
N ASN A 163 -10.96 -2.36 -11.75
CA ASN A 163 -10.35 -3.68 -11.57
C ASN A 163 -10.13 -4.05 -10.09
N ARG A 164 -10.40 -3.14 -9.15
CA ARG A 164 -10.16 -3.29 -7.71
C ARG A 164 -8.69 -3.53 -7.35
N ASP A 165 -7.77 -3.06 -8.17
CA ASP A 165 -6.33 -3.12 -7.91
C ASP A 165 -5.96 -2.23 -6.72
N ILE A 166 -6.61 -1.06 -6.60
CA ILE A 166 -6.39 -0.07 -5.55
C ILE A 166 -6.40 -0.65 -4.13
N ARG A 167 -7.25 -1.65 -3.88
CA ARG A 167 -7.36 -2.29 -2.56
C ARG A 167 -6.09 -3.05 -2.19
N LEU A 168 -5.52 -3.77 -3.16
CA LEU A 168 -4.29 -4.51 -2.95
C LEU A 168 -3.13 -3.55 -2.71
N ASP A 169 -3.00 -2.54 -3.58
CA ASP A 169 -1.92 -1.57 -3.53
C ASP A 169 -1.96 -0.75 -2.22
N MET A 170 -3.14 -0.31 -1.79
CA MET A 170 -3.35 0.33 -0.48
C MET A 170 -2.87 -0.56 0.68
N MET A 171 -3.29 -1.81 0.73
CA MET A 171 -2.89 -2.73 1.81
C MET A 171 -1.39 -3.02 1.81
N LEU A 172 -0.78 -3.11 0.63
CA LEU A 172 0.65 -3.36 0.50
C LEU A 172 1.47 -2.16 0.98
N ILE A 173 1.14 -0.96 0.51
CA ILE A 173 1.88 0.25 0.85
C ILE A 173 1.74 0.56 2.35
N THR A 174 0.52 0.50 2.88
CA THR A 174 0.29 0.74 4.30
C THR A 174 0.91 -0.35 5.17
N GLY A 175 0.86 -1.62 4.73
CA GLY A 175 1.49 -2.73 5.43
C GLY A 175 3.01 -2.56 5.56
N VAL A 176 3.70 -2.23 4.48
CA VAL A 176 5.15 -1.99 4.50
C VAL A 176 5.49 -0.75 5.33
N GLY A 177 4.76 0.36 5.13
CA GLY A 177 5.02 1.61 5.86
C GLY A 177 5.06 1.41 7.37
N VAL A 178 4.17 0.56 7.89
CA VAL A 178 4.11 0.31 9.33
C VAL A 178 5.18 -0.62 9.83
N THR A 179 5.54 -1.64 9.07
CA THR A 179 6.66 -2.47 9.49
C THR A 179 7.95 -1.65 9.58
N VAL A 180 8.15 -0.69 8.68
CA VAL A 180 9.27 0.26 8.76
C VAL A 180 9.17 1.15 10.00
N PHE A 181 8.00 1.72 10.27
CA PHE A 181 7.76 2.57 11.45
C PHE A 181 7.92 1.79 12.77
N ALA A 182 7.39 0.56 12.83
CA ALA A 182 7.57 -0.31 13.99
C ALA A 182 9.05 -0.65 14.22
N ALA A 183 9.80 -0.93 13.16
CA ALA A 183 11.24 -1.16 13.24
C ALA A 183 11.99 0.04 13.82
N ASP A 184 11.65 1.26 13.41
CA ASP A 184 12.27 2.48 13.97
C ASP A 184 11.98 2.64 15.47
N ILE A 185 10.74 2.42 15.90
CA ILE A 185 10.37 2.44 17.33
C ILE A 185 11.17 1.41 18.12
N ILE A 186 11.22 0.16 17.63
CA ILE A 186 11.92 -0.93 18.32
C ILE A 186 13.41 -0.62 18.44
N LEU A 187 14.03 -0.06 17.39
CA LEU A 187 15.43 0.34 17.43
C LEU A 187 15.68 1.43 18.51
N ARG A 188 14.81 2.43 18.59
CA ARG A 188 14.90 3.49 19.62
C ARG A 188 14.76 2.90 21.03
N MET A 189 13.81 1.97 21.22
CA MET A 189 13.64 1.27 22.51
C MET A 189 14.87 0.44 22.87
N ALA A 190 15.47 -0.25 21.89
CA ALA A 190 16.70 -1.03 22.10
C ALA A 190 17.88 -0.15 22.54
N MET A 191 18.05 1.01 21.90
CA MET A 191 19.11 1.97 22.24
C MET A 191 18.94 2.53 23.66
N VAL A 192 17.72 2.86 24.06
CA VAL A 192 17.42 3.36 25.43
C VAL A 192 17.61 2.26 26.47
N SER A 193 17.23 1.01 26.15
CA SER A 193 17.32 -0.12 27.09
C SER A 193 18.74 -0.66 27.26
N GLY A 194 19.63 -0.43 26.27
CA GLY A 194 21.04 -0.85 26.33
C GLY A 194 21.97 0.07 27.11
N GLY A 195 21.51 1.31 27.44
CA GLY A 195 22.37 2.36 28.02
C GLY A 195 22.37 2.46 29.55
N ASN A 196 21.56 1.75 30.28
CA ASN A 196 21.28 2.17 31.65
C ASN A 196 21.48 1.17 32.81
N ASN A 197 22.02 -0.05 32.64
CA ASN A 197 22.23 -0.91 33.81
C ASN A 197 23.33 -1.96 33.62
N GLU A 198 24.46 -1.78 34.25
CA GLU A 198 25.49 -2.80 34.47
C GLU A 198 25.00 -3.97 35.35
N ASP A 199 23.91 -3.81 36.13
CA ASP A 199 23.38 -4.78 37.08
C ASP A 199 22.18 -5.59 36.59
N ASN A 200 21.60 -5.28 35.43
CA ASN A 200 20.43 -6.00 34.96
C ASN A 200 20.78 -7.07 33.92
N LYS A 201 20.90 -8.33 34.37
CA LYS A 201 21.10 -9.53 33.55
C LYS A 201 19.98 -9.83 32.53
N ASN A 202 19.04 -8.93 32.37
CA ASN A 202 17.98 -9.08 31.36
C ASN A 202 18.47 -8.52 30.02
N ASN A 203 18.74 -9.41 29.08
CA ASN A 203 19.15 -9.15 27.70
C ASN A 203 18.09 -8.38 26.87
N THR A 204 17.29 -7.50 27.48
CA THR A 204 16.17 -6.80 26.83
C THR A 204 16.61 -6.00 25.61
N GLY A 205 17.74 -5.31 25.69
CA GLY A 205 18.29 -4.58 24.56
C GLY A 205 18.69 -5.49 23.40
N ALA A 206 19.31 -6.65 23.69
CA ALA A 206 19.68 -7.63 22.68
C ALA A 206 18.43 -8.26 22.02
N VAL A 207 17.40 -8.59 22.81
CA VAL A 207 16.12 -9.11 22.29
C VAL A 207 15.47 -8.09 21.36
N LEU A 208 15.40 -6.82 21.76
CA LEU A 208 14.85 -5.74 20.93
C LEU A 208 15.64 -5.55 19.63
N LEU A 209 16.97 -5.62 19.67
CA LEU A 209 17.81 -5.58 18.45
C LEU A 209 17.52 -6.76 17.51
N MET A 210 17.28 -7.95 18.05
CA MET A 210 16.94 -9.12 17.24
C MET A 210 15.54 -9.00 16.62
N VAL A 211 14.57 -8.47 17.36
CA VAL A 211 13.25 -8.16 16.81
C VAL A 211 13.35 -7.10 15.71
N TRP A 212 14.15 -6.05 15.90
CA TRP A 212 14.44 -5.07 14.88
C TRP A 212 15.08 -5.70 13.63
N LEU A 213 16.05 -6.60 13.80
CA LEU A 213 16.69 -7.31 12.70
C LEU A 213 15.67 -8.18 11.94
N ALA A 214 14.75 -8.84 12.67
CA ALA A 214 13.66 -9.58 12.06
C ALA A 214 12.77 -8.70 11.16
N PHE A 215 12.44 -7.48 11.61
CA PHE A 215 11.72 -6.50 10.79
C PHE A 215 12.51 -6.08 9.55
N MET A 216 13.82 -5.86 9.66
CA MET A 216 14.67 -5.51 8.53
C MET A 216 14.72 -6.63 7.48
N VAL A 217 14.95 -7.87 7.93
CA VAL A 217 14.95 -9.06 7.04
C VAL A 217 13.58 -9.25 6.40
N PHE A 218 12.51 -9.10 7.16
CA PHE A 218 11.15 -9.17 6.65
C PHE A 218 10.90 -8.14 5.55
N ASN A 219 11.22 -6.86 5.79
CA ASN A 219 11.06 -5.81 4.79
C ASN A 219 11.93 -6.06 3.55
N TRP A 220 13.16 -6.57 3.73
CA TRP A 220 14.05 -6.91 2.62
C TRP A 220 13.49 -8.04 1.73
N ILE A 221 12.82 -9.04 2.31
CA ILE A 221 12.16 -10.13 1.58
C ILE A 221 10.84 -9.67 0.98
N ILE A 222 10.02 -8.96 1.75
CA ILE A 222 8.65 -8.58 1.36
C ILE A 222 8.64 -7.53 0.25
N THR A 223 9.51 -6.53 0.31
CA THR A 223 9.52 -5.46 -0.70
C THR A 223 9.67 -5.97 -2.14
N PRO A 224 10.61 -6.88 -2.49
CA PRO A 224 10.67 -7.45 -3.84
C PRO A 224 9.43 -8.28 -4.20
N ILE A 225 8.88 -9.05 -3.23
CA ILE A 225 7.66 -9.85 -3.45
C ILE A 225 6.48 -8.92 -3.79
N LEU A 226 6.37 -7.79 -3.09
CA LEU A 226 5.35 -6.79 -3.36
C LEU A 226 5.53 -6.17 -4.75
N ARG A 227 6.75 -5.79 -5.13
CA ARG A 227 7.05 -5.30 -6.48
C ARG A 227 6.70 -6.31 -7.57
N MET A 228 6.90 -7.60 -7.32
CA MET A 228 6.48 -8.67 -8.25
C MET A 228 4.95 -8.88 -8.24
N ALA A 229 4.27 -8.59 -7.14
CA ALA A 229 2.81 -8.69 -7.05
C ALA A 229 2.12 -7.56 -7.84
N ILE A 230 2.79 -6.40 -8.01
CA ILE A 230 2.43 -5.37 -8.99
C ILE A 230 2.80 -5.93 -10.37
N SER A 231 1.94 -6.77 -10.89
CA SER A 231 2.18 -7.55 -12.12
C SER A 231 2.07 -6.64 -13.35
N ARG A 232 3.05 -6.70 -14.27
CA ARG A 232 2.99 -6.07 -15.61
C ARG A 232 1.65 -6.32 -16.33
N ASN A 233 1.03 -7.46 -16.10
CA ASN A 233 -0.27 -7.77 -16.67
C ASN A 233 -1.41 -6.87 -16.16
N ARG A 234 -1.28 -6.29 -14.96
CA ARG A 234 -2.25 -5.30 -14.44
C ARG A 234 -2.08 -3.97 -15.13
N GLU A 235 -0.84 -3.53 -15.31
CA GLU A 235 -0.51 -2.30 -16.04
C GLU A 235 -1.04 -2.38 -17.47
N TYR A 236 -0.74 -3.47 -18.20
CA TYR A 236 -1.30 -3.66 -19.56
C TYR A 236 -2.83 -3.72 -19.59
N ALA A 237 -3.46 -4.27 -18.55
CA ALA A 237 -4.92 -4.28 -18.46
C ALA A 237 -5.47 -2.88 -18.15
N ALA A 238 -4.78 -2.09 -17.32
CA ALA A 238 -5.14 -0.71 -17.03
C ALA A 238 -4.97 0.18 -18.25
N ASP A 239 -3.85 0.06 -18.98
CA ASP A 239 -3.61 0.77 -20.24
C ASP A 239 -4.70 0.45 -21.28
N ALA A 240 -5.00 -0.82 -21.47
CA ALA A 240 -6.03 -1.25 -22.43
C ALA A 240 -7.42 -0.73 -22.04
N THR A 241 -7.75 -0.74 -20.74
CA THR A 241 -9.03 -0.23 -20.24
C THR A 241 -9.07 1.30 -20.30
N GLY A 242 -7.99 1.98 -19.94
CA GLY A 242 -7.85 3.43 -20.05
C GLY A 242 -8.01 3.93 -21.47
N ALA A 243 -7.39 3.25 -22.43
CA ALA A 243 -7.56 3.52 -23.87
C ALA A 243 -9.01 3.33 -24.35
N GLN A 244 -9.74 2.36 -23.79
CA GLN A 244 -11.16 2.17 -24.08
C GLN A 244 -12.03 3.28 -23.48
N ILE A 245 -11.73 3.72 -22.25
CA ILE A 245 -12.46 4.79 -21.55
C ILE A 245 -12.33 6.10 -22.32
N THR A 246 -11.11 6.49 -22.69
CA THR A 246 -10.84 7.74 -23.40
C THR A 246 -11.15 7.67 -24.89
N ARG A 247 -11.25 6.48 -25.46
CA ARG A 247 -11.27 6.21 -26.91
C ARG A 247 -10.09 6.85 -27.66
N ASN A 248 -9.03 7.16 -26.95
CA ASN A 248 -7.81 7.77 -27.48
C ASN A 248 -6.56 7.04 -26.94
N PRO A 249 -6.11 5.96 -27.58
CA PRO A 249 -4.93 5.22 -27.15
C PRO A 249 -3.63 6.03 -27.24
N ALA A 250 -3.57 7.08 -28.08
CA ALA A 250 -2.39 7.92 -28.22
C ALA A 250 -2.13 8.77 -26.96
N ALA A 251 -3.16 9.15 -26.22
CA ALA A 251 -3.06 9.93 -24.98
C ALA A 251 -2.37 9.18 -23.82
N LEU A 252 -2.26 7.85 -23.90
CA LEU A 252 -1.57 7.01 -22.91
C LEU A 252 -0.14 6.65 -23.36
N ALA A 253 0.21 6.91 -24.63
CA ALA A 253 1.50 6.52 -25.20
C ALA A 253 2.51 7.69 -25.28
N SER A 254 2.07 8.90 -24.98
CA SER A 254 2.90 10.12 -24.88
C SER A 254 3.53 10.24 -23.49
#